data_6230e02b51d6680c900521e9ca09c6fa
#
_entry.id   6230e02b51d6680c900521e9ca09c6fa
#
_cell.length_a   1.000
_cell.length_b   1.000
_cell.length_c   1.000
_cell.angle_alpha   90.00
_cell.angle_beta   90.00
_cell.angle_gamma   90.00
#
_symmetry.space_group_name_H-M   'P 1'
#
loop_
_entity.id
_entity.type
_entity.pdbx_description
1 polymer ?
#
loop_
_entity_poly.entity_id
_entity_poly.type
_entity_poly.pdbx_seq_one_letter_code
_entity_poly.pdbx_strand_id
1 'polypeptide(L)' 'MDDIVTCNPNILGGLPVFTGTRVPVESLFDYLKRGHGVEYFLEQFPSVKPEQVEA' A
#
# COMPACT_ATOMS: atom_id res chain seq x y z
N MET A 1 9.26 4.59 -16.11
CA MET A 1 8.07 4.91 -15.31
C MET A 1 8.09 4.03 -14.06
N ASP A 2 7.92 4.66 -12.92
CA ASP A 2 8.00 3.91 -11.65
C ASP A 2 6.72 3.14 -11.39
N ASP A 3 6.87 1.88 -11.03
CA ASP A 3 5.73 1.08 -10.64
C ASP A 3 5.32 1.46 -9.22
N ILE A 4 4.03 1.76 -9.05
CA ILE A 4 3.49 2.09 -7.75
C ILE A 4 3.19 0.81 -6.97
N VAL A 5 2.81 -0.23 -7.69
CA VAL A 5 2.45 -1.54 -7.13
C VAL A 5 3.34 -2.61 -7.73
N THR A 6 3.84 -3.48 -6.88
CA THR A 6 4.71 -4.59 -7.30
C THR A 6 4.16 -5.90 -6.75
N CYS A 7 4.18 -6.94 -7.59
CA CYS A 7 3.89 -8.30 -7.16
C CYS A 7 5.20 -9.08 -7.14
N ASN A 8 5.64 -9.46 -5.97
CA ASN A 8 6.89 -10.20 -5.81
C ASN A 8 6.58 -11.52 -5.08
N PRO A 9 6.86 -12.68 -5.68
CA PRO A 9 6.55 -13.97 -5.04
C PRO A 9 7.27 -14.18 -3.72
N ASN A 10 8.33 -13.42 -3.46
CA ASN A 10 9.07 -13.52 -2.20
C ASN A 10 8.47 -12.62 -1.11
N ILE A 11 7.45 -11.82 -1.46
CA ILE A 11 6.79 -10.93 -0.52
C ILE A 11 5.33 -11.34 -0.42
N LEU A 12 4.91 -11.82 0.76
CA LEU A 12 3.52 -12.17 1.06
C LEU A 12 2.89 -13.10 0.01
N GLY A 13 3.68 -14.03 -0.52
CA GLY A 13 3.18 -15.01 -1.48
C GLY A 13 2.79 -14.44 -2.84
N GLY A 14 3.29 -13.27 -3.19
CA GLY A 14 3.01 -12.65 -4.48
C GLY A 14 1.86 -11.67 -4.48
N LEU A 15 1.34 -11.30 -3.31
CA LEU A 15 0.30 -10.28 -3.23
C LEU A 15 0.82 -8.93 -3.71
N PRO A 16 -0.04 -8.13 -4.37
CA PRO A 16 0.35 -6.78 -4.77
C PRO A 16 0.67 -5.94 -3.54
N VAL A 17 1.83 -5.31 -3.55
CA VAL A 17 2.26 -4.42 -2.47
C VAL A 17 2.70 -3.09 -3.07
N PHE A 18 2.72 -2.05 -2.24
CA PHE A 18 3.29 -0.78 -2.68
C PHE A 18 4.79 -0.95 -2.90
N THR A 19 5.28 -0.48 -4.04
CA THR A 19 6.67 -0.65 -4.44
C THR A 19 7.63 -0.12 -3.37
N GLY A 20 8.64 -0.90 -3.04
CA GLY A 20 9.59 -0.55 -2.01
C GLY A 20 9.13 -0.82 -0.59
N THR A 21 7.94 -1.41 -0.44
CA THR A 21 7.39 -1.74 0.88
C THR A 21 6.88 -3.17 0.88
N ARG A 22 6.47 -3.66 2.05
CA ARG A 22 5.78 -4.94 2.18
C ARG A 22 4.31 -4.75 2.51
N VAL A 23 3.79 -3.55 2.28
CA VAL A 23 2.41 -3.21 2.61
C VAL A 23 1.50 -3.62 1.45
N PRO A 24 0.58 -4.57 1.67
CA PRO A 24 -0.36 -4.97 0.60
C PRO A 24 -1.29 -3.83 0.23
N VAL A 25 -1.57 -3.71 -1.07
CA VAL A 25 -2.51 -2.69 -1.55
C VAL A 25 -3.90 -2.90 -0.95
N GLU A 26 -4.29 -4.16 -0.73
CA GLU A 26 -5.59 -4.45 -0.14
C GLU A 26 -5.75 -3.88 1.27
N SER A 27 -4.64 -3.63 1.98
CA SER A 27 -4.71 -3.01 3.29
C SER A 27 -5.27 -1.60 3.23
N LEU A 28 -4.96 -0.87 2.16
CA LEU A 28 -5.53 0.47 1.95
C LEU A 28 -7.05 0.38 1.82
N PHE A 29 -7.52 -0.54 0.99
CA PHE A 29 -8.96 -0.69 0.78
C PHE A 29 -9.66 -1.14 2.06
N ASP A 30 -9.00 -1.98 2.85
CA ASP A 30 -9.54 -2.45 4.12
C ASP A 30 -9.73 -1.28 5.08
N TYR A 31 -8.75 -0.39 5.15
CA TYR A 31 -8.85 0.82 5.99
C TYR A 31 -9.97 1.73 5.51
N LEU A 32 -10.10 1.91 4.20
CA LEU A 32 -11.17 2.74 3.66
C LEU A 32 -12.55 2.17 3.95
N LYS A 33 -12.68 0.85 3.91
CA LYS A 33 -13.95 0.17 4.25
C LYS A 33 -14.33 0.40 5.71
N ARG A 34 -13.35 0.55 6.58
CA ARG A 34 -13.58 0.79 7.99
C ARG A 34 -13.84 2.26 8.31
N GLY A 35 -13.85 3.11 7.29
CA GLY A 35 -14.10 4.52 7.45
C GLY A 35 -12.88 5.36 7.78
N HIS A 36 -11.69 4.78 7.66
CA HIS A 36 -10.46 5.54 7.88
C HIS A 36 -10.05 6.26 6.60
N GLY A 37 -9.43 7.41 6.76
CA GLY A 37 -8.94 8.17 5.61
C GLY A 37 -7.54 7.75 5.20
N VAL A 38 -7.13 8.24 4.02
CA VAL A 38 -5.79 7.98 3.49
C VAL A 38 -4.71 8.46 4.47
N GLU A 39 -4.93 9.60 5.11
CA GLU A 39 -3.98 10.15 6.05
C GLU A 39 -3.71 9.20 7.22
N TYR A 40 -4.77 8.58 7.71
CA TYR A 40 -4.63 7.60 8.79
C TYR A 40 -3.83 6.39 8.32
N PHE A 41 -4.12 5.91 7.11
CA PHE A 41 -3.38 4.80 6.53
C PHE A 41 -1.88 5.11 6.44
N LEU A 42 -1.54 6.30 5.98
CA LEU A 42 -0.14 6.71 5.84
C LEU A 42 0.56 6.83 7.19
N GLU A 43 -0.16 7.19 8.24
CA GLU A 43 0.41 7.22 9.58
C GLU A 43 0.76 5.82 10.09
N GLN A 44 -0.08 4.83 9.76
CA GLN A 44 0.14 3.46 10.18
C GLN A 44 1.24 2.79 9.37
N PHE A 45 1.43 3.21 8.13
CA PHE A 45 2.43 2.62 7.23
C PHE A 45 3.33 3.71 6.66
N PRO A 46 4.26 4.22 7.47
CA PRO A 46 5.11 5.34 7.04
C PRO A 46 6.05 5.02 5.88
N SER A 47 6.25 3.74 5.58
CA SER A 47 7.05 3.35 4.42
C SER A 47 6.32 3.57 3.09
N VAL A 48 5.00 3.73 3.13
CA VAL A 48 4.21 4.05 1.95
C VAL A 48 4.20 5.56 1.77
N LYS A 49 4.48 6.01 0.56
CA LYS A 49 4.51 7.45 0.26
C LYS A 49 3.13 7.94 -0.18
N PRO A 50 2.78 9.19 0.15
CA PRO A 50 1.48 9.75 -0.28
C PRO A 50 1.26 9.67 -1.78
N GLU A 51 2.31 9.84 -2.56
CA GLU A 51 2.22 9.78 -4.02
C GLU A 51 1.77 8.42 -4.51
N GLN A 52 2.11 7.37 -3.79
CA GLN A 52 1.74 6.00 -4.18
C GLN A 52 0.26 5.76 -3.97
N VAL A 53 -0.34 6.40 -2.99
CA VAL A 53 -1.75 6.22 -2.66
C VAL A 53 -2.62 7.08 -3.55
N GLU A 54 -2.15 8.25 -3.93
CA GLU A 54 -2.89 9.20 -4.75
C GLU A 54 -2.88 8.85 -6.23
N ALA A 55 -2.01 7.99 -6.63
CA ALA A 55 -1.89 7.62 -8.04
C ALA A 55 -2.97 6.64 -8.49
#